data_66412506f4b272c72bb4009df48c128b
#
_entry.id   66412506f4b272c72bb4009df48c128b
#
_cell.length_a   1.000
_cell.length_b   1.000
_cell.length_c   1.000
_cell.angle_alpha   90.00
_cell.angle_beta   90.00
_cell.angle_gamma   90.00
#
_symmetry.space_group_name_H-M   'P 1'
#
loop_
_entity.id
_entity.type
_entity.pdbx_description
1 polymer ?
#
loop_
_entity_poly.entity_id
_entity_poly.type
_entity_poly.pdbx_seq_one_letter_code
_entity_poly.pdbx_strand_id
1 'polypeptide(L)'
;LEEMQPRLDQLLSSWAPFLPKQPALILDLSPRLSDAQRLEVEEIVSSIWGNVSRTWQWMTQGRGRVDRLSLWVGLTADSQPNRLVRLSKDGRVSLLTGKQEYSNVEGGSIEVGKFLTIVDPCLVASGLAESWRNSAAKEGGSNWMKLTGRRPALISSEAISVENEVNDFVQISGRILDTVSEVSFETLSELTEAANSAGVSGLKLRCQIDPDVQPKLQSAIDRAMKQFGPNSNENRGFVTEAGEGYAICQQM
;
A
#
# COMPACT_ATOMS: atom_id res chain seq x y z
N LEU A 1 -23.13 -0.51 -10.29
CA LEU A 1 -23.60 0.64 -11.10
C LEU A 1 -25.13 0.66 -11.25
N GLU A 2 -25.78 -0.48 -11.11
CA GLU A 2 -27.26 -0.59 -11.21
C GLU A 2 -28.02 0.19 -10.12
N GLU A 3 -27.38 0.43 -8.96
CA GLU A 3 -27.97 1.18 -7.84
C GLU A 3 -27.87 2.70 -7.98
N MET A 4 -27.13 3.20 -8.98
CA MET A 4 -27.04 4.64 -9.24
C MET A 4 -28.34 5.15 -9.85
N GLN A 5 -28.82 6.31 -9.38
CA GLN A 5 -30.01 6.98 -9.93
C GLN A 5 -29.66 8.43 -10.31
N PRO A 6 -29.69 8.81 -11.59
CA PRO A 6 -29.88 7.93 -12.77
C PRO A 6 -28.69 6.97 -12.99
N ARG A 7 -28.90 5.89 -13.72
CA ARG A 7 -27.83 4.96 -14.13
C ARG A 7 -26.74 5.72 -14.91
N LEU A 8 -25.50 5.27 -14.79
CA LEU A 8 -24.35 5.97 -15.39
C LEU A 8 -24.47 6.09 -16.92
N ASP A 9 -24.91 5.03 -17.61
CA ASP A 9 -25.15 5.04 -19.04
C ASP A 9 -26.20 6.08 -19.47
N GLN A 10 -27.30 6.17 -18.76
CA GLN A 10 -28.35 7.15 -18.97
C GLN A 10 -27.86 8.58 -18.72
N LEU A 11 -27.14 8.79 -17.61
CA LEU A 11 -26.57 10.07 -17.24
C LEU A 11 -25.62 10.59 -18.33
N LEU A 12 -24.64 9.77 -18.71
CA LEU A 12 -23.63 10.13 -19.71
C LEU A 12 -24.24 10.32 -21.10
N SER A 13 -25.19 9.48 -21.49
CA SER A 13 -25.93 9.65 -22.75
C SER A 13 -26.72 10.95 -22.81
N SER A 14 -27.30 11.38 -21.69
CA SER A 14 -28.02 12.66 -21.61
C SER A 14 -27.11 13.88 -21.74
N TRP A 15 -25.85 13.77 -21.30
CA TRP A 15 -24.84 14.85 -21.36
C TRP A 15 -24.09 14.88 -22.70
N ALA A 16 -23.96 13.74 -23.36
CA ALA A 16 -23.19 13.60 -24.61
C ALA A 16 -23.52 14.66 -25.68
N PRO A 17 -24.80 15.05 -25.93
CA PRO A 17 -25.13 16.08 -26.94
C PRO A 17 -24.56 17.46 -26.60
N PHE A 18 -24.24 17.73 -25.34
CA PHE A 18 -23.74 19.02 -24.88
C PHE A 18 -22.22 19.06 -24.72
N LEU A 19 -21.53 17.93 -24.91
CA LEU A 19 -20.10 17.80 -24.77
C LEU A 19 -19.41 17.58 -26.15
N PRO A 20 -18.19 18.07 -26.32
CA PRO A 20 -17.45 17.85 -27.56
C PRO A 20 -17.09 16.36 -27.72
N LYS A 21 -16.65 15.98 -28.95
CA LYS A 21 -16.19 14.62 -29.25
C LYS A 21 -14.99 14.20 -28.40
N GLN A 22 -14.17 15.15 -27.96
CA GLN A 22 -13.16 14.96 -26.91
C GLN A 22 -13.62 15.74 -25.67
N PRO A 23 -14.33 15.10 -24.75
CA PRO A 23 -14.85 15.77 -23.57
C PRO A 23 -13.74 16.10 -22.58
N ALA A 24 -13.99 17.07 -21.73
CA ALA A 24 -13.23 17.30 -20.49
C ALA A 24 -14.12 16.86 -19.33
N LEU A 25 -14.00 15.59 -18.91
CA LEU A 25 -14.92 15.00 -17.97
C LEU A 25 -14.17 14.29 -16.83
N ILE A 26 -14.64 14.45 -15.61
CA ILE A 26 -14.16 13.71 -14.44
C ILE A 26 -15.37 13.04 -13.79
N LEU A 27 -15.32 11.73 -13.68
CA LEU A 27 -16.30 10.92 -12.96
C LEU A 27 -15.74 10.57 -11.58
N ASP A 28 -16.36 11.08 -10.53
CA ASP A 28 -16.03 10.69 -9.15
C ASP A 28 -16.87 9.46 -8.80
N LEU A 29 -16.18 8.36 -8.46
CA LEU A 29 -16.77 7.03 -8.36
C LEU A 29 -16.47 6.42 -7.00
N SER A 30 -17.19 5.35 -6.66
CA SER A 30 -16.93 4.62 -5.42
C SER A 30 -15.51 4.04 -5.42
N PRO A 31 -14.70 4.25 -4.38
CA PRO A 31 -13.38 3.64 -4.25
C PRO A 31 -13.43 2.12 -4.07
N ARG A 32 -14.62 1.53 -3.95
CA ARG A 32 -14.87 0.10 -3.80
C ARG A 32 -15.23 -0.61 -5.11
N LEU A 33 -15.21 0.09 -6.25
CA LEU A 33 -15.48 -0.54 -7.53
C LEU A 33 -14.48 -1.67 -7.78
N SER A 34 -15.00 -2.84 -8.13
CA SER A 34 -14.21 -3.98 -8.59
C SER A 34 -13.61 -3.70 -9.99
N ASP A 35 -12.64 -4.51 -10.39
CA ASP A 35 -12.04 -4.43 -11.73
C ASP A 35 -13.11 -4.59 -12.81
N ALA A 36 -14.04 -5.54 -12.65
CA ALA A 36 -15.13 -5.75 -13.59
C ALA A 36 -16.04 -4.51 -13.69
N GLN A 37 -16.35 -3.86 -12.56
CA GLN A 37 -17.15 -2.65 -12.57
C GLN A 37 -16.41 -1.46 -13.20
N ARG A 38 -15.07 -1.38 -13.05
CA ARG A 38 -14.27 -0.36 -13.74
C ARG A 38 -14.27 -0.57 -15.25
N LEU A 39 -14.16 -1.82 -15.71
CA LEU A 39 -14.27 -2.16 -17.12
C LEU A 39 -15.66 -1.78 -17.69
N GLU A 40 -16.74 -2.06 -16.95
CA GLU A 40 -18.09 -1.63 -17.34
C GLU A 40 -18.19 -0.10 -17.49
N VAL A 41 -17.58 0.69 -16.59
CA VAL A 41 -17.52 2.16 -16.74
C VAL A 41 -16.78 2.55 -18.02
N GLU A 42 -15.67 1.90 -18.33
CA GLU A 42 -14.90 2.17 -19.55
C GLU A 42 -15.68 1.79 -20.82
N GLU A 43 -16.44 0.71 -20.81
CA GLU A 43 -17.32 0.31 -21.90
C GLU A 43 -18.43 1.33 -22.13
N ILE A 44 -19.07 1.83 -21.06
CA ILE A 44 -20.07 2.89 -21.15
C ILE A 44 -19.46 4.16 -21.79
N VAL A 45 -18.29 4.61 -21.31
CA VAL A 45 -17.59 5.76 -21.87
C VAL A 45 -17.23 5.53 -23.34
N SER A 46 -16.75 4.32 -23.68
CA SER A 46 -16.40 3.95 -25.05
C SER A 46 -17.59 3.92 -26.00
N SER A 47 -18.75 3.49 -25.53
CA SER A 47 -19.98 3.45 -26.35
C SER A 47 -20.45 4.84 -26.76
N ILE A 48 -20.13 5.86 -25.96
CA ILE A 48 -20.58 7.24 -26.18
C ILE A 48 -19.55 8.06 -26.97
N TRP A 49 -18.26 7.98 -26.57
CA TRP A 49 -17.20 8.84 -27.15
C TRP A 49 -16.12 8.06 -27.92
N GLY A 50 -16.27 6.73 -28.05
CA GLY A 50 -15.29 5.90 -28.74
C GLY A 50 -13.97 5.78 -27.97
N ASN A 51 -12.86 5.75 -28.71
CA ASN A 51 -11.53 5.57 -28.14
C ASN A 51 -10.93 6.93 -27.67
N VAL A 52 -11.53 7.52 -26.65
CA VAL A 52 -10.97 8.72 -25.99
C VAL A 52 -9.97 8.34 -24.91
N SER A 53 -8.99 9.21 -24.64
CA SER A 53 -8.02 9.03 -23.58
C SER A 53 -8.70 8.93 -22.21
N ARG A 54 -8.19 8.06 -21.35
CA ARG A 54 -8.74 7.81 -20.01
C ARG A 54 -7.62 7.60 -19.02
N THR A 55 -7.81 8.12 -17.80
CA THR A 55 -6.89 7.91 -16.69
C THR A 55 -7.69 7.62 -15.43
N TRP A 56 -7.50 6.46 -14.85
CA TRP A 56 -7.98 6.15 -13.51
C TRP A 56 -7.09 6.85 -12.48
N GLN A 57 -7.70 7.57 -11.56
CA GLN A 57 -6.99 8.19 -10.45
C GLN A 57 -7.48 7.63 -9.12
N TRP A 58 -6.55 7.02 -8.39
CA TRP A 58 -6.72 6.67 -6.98
C TRP A 58 -6.13 7.78 -6.13
N MET A 59 -6.83 8.17 -5.06
CA MET A 59 -6.32 9.13 -4.09
C MET A 59 -6.34 8.51 -2.70
N THR A 60 -5.26 8.70 -1.95
CA THR A 60 -5.09 8.23 -0.58
C THR A 60 -4.51 9.30 0.32
N GLN A 61 -4.87 9.27 1.60
CA GLN A 61 -4.22 10.05 2.67
C GLN A 61 -3.24 9.20 3.48
N GLY A 62 -2.81 8.04 2.96
CA GLY A 62 -1.86 7.15 3.63
C GLY A 62 -2.44 6.40 4.83
N ARG A 63 -3.76 6.23 4.88
CA ARG A 63 -4.46 5.47 5.94
C ARG A 63 -4.66 3.99 5.58
N GLY A 64 -3.94 3.49 4.57
CA GLY A 64 -4.05 2.12 4.10
C GLY A 64 -5.37 1.83 3.35
N ARG A 65 -5.97 2.83 2.75
CA ARG A 65 -7.18 2.70 1.93
C ARG A 65 -7.20 3.76 0.83
N VAL A 66 -7.94 3.46 -0.23
CA VAL A 66 -8.32 4.45 -1.24
C VAL A 66 -9.43 5.33 -0.66
N ASP A 67 -9.22 6.63 -0.62
CA ASP A 67 -10.20 7.61 -0.13
C ASP A 67 -11.10 8.09 -1.27
N ARG A 68 -10.58 8.21 -2.51
CA ARG A 68 -11.32 8.57 -3.72
C ARG A 68 -10.84 7.78 -4.92
N LEU A 69 -11.76 7.49 -5.82
CA LEU A 69 -11.51 6.93 -7.14
C LEU A 69 -12.21 7.80 -8.18
N SER A 70 -11.49 8.22 -9.20
CA SER A 70 -12.08 8.99 -10.31
C SER A 70 -11.56 8.51 -11.65
N LEU A 71 -12.41 8.59 -12.67
CA LEU A 71 -12.03 8.40 -14.07
C LEU A 71 -11.99 9.75 -14.77
N TRP A 72 -10.82 10.10 -15.30
CA TRP A 72 -10.55 11.30 -16.06
C TRP A 72 -10.61 10.95 -17.55
N VAL A 73 -11.43 11.68 -18.32
CA VAL A 73 -11.78 11.32 -19.69
C VAL A 73 -11.47 12.49 -20.64
N GLY A 74 -10.92 12.15 -21.80
CA GLY A 74 -10.65 13.08 -22.88
C GLY A 74 -9.55 14.09 -22.53
N LEU A 75 -9.84 15.37 -22.59
CA LEU A 75 -8.87 16.45 -22.34
C LEU A 75 -8.34 16.53 -20.91
N THR A 76 -9.02 15.89 -19.96
CA THR A 76 -8.58 15.81 -18.57
C THR A 76 -7.68 14.62 -18.29
N ALA A 77 -7.65 13.62 -19.18
CA ALA A 77 -6.85 12.42 -19.00
C ALA A 77 -5.34 12.70 -19.10
N ASP A 78 -4.55 11.93 -18.37
CA ASP A 78 -3.10 11.92 -18.44
C ASP A 78 -2.63 11.06 -19.65
N SER A 79 -1.32 11.11 -19.96
CA SER A 79 -0.65 10.22 -20.90
C SER A 79 -0.61 8.76 -20.41
N GLN A 80 -0.69 8.55 -19.09
CA GLN A 80 -0.69 7.23 -18.46
C GLN A 80 -2.11 6.81 -18.04
N PRO A 81 -2.45 5.51 -18.17
CA PRO A 81 -3.79 5.02 -17.87
C PRO A 81 -4.12 5.02 -16.38
N ASN A 82 -3.13 4.92 -15.50
CA ASN A 82 -3.32 4.90 -14.07
C ASN A 82 -2.48 5.97 -13.37
N ARG A 83 -3.07 6.55 -12.35
CA ARG A 83 -2.45 7.59 -11.51
C ARG A 83 -2.84 7.38 -10.05
N LEU A 84 -1.84 7.27 -9.16
CA LEU A 84 -2.02 7.24 -7.72
C LEU A 84 -1.52 8.54 -7.11
N VAL A 85 -2.38 9.22 -6.40
CA VAL A 85 -2.11 10.48 -5.71
C VAL A 85 -2.16 10.24 -4.21
N ARG A 86 -1.10 10.58 -3.50
CA ARG A 86 -1.08 10.60 -2.05
C ARG A 86 -1.03 12.04 -1.56
N LEU A 87 -1.97 12.38 -0.69
CA LEU A 87 -2.02 13.67 0.00
C LEU A 87 -1.56 13.46 1.44
N SER A 88 -0.42 14.02 1.80
CA SER A 88 0.13 13.98 3.16
C SER A 88 -0.60 14.97 4.07
N LYS A 89 -0.48 14.79 5.39
CA LYS A 89 -1.11 15.68 6.39
C LYS A 89 -0.57 17.11 6.34
N ASP A 90 0.67 17.28 5.92
CA ASP A 90 1.34 18.59 5.72
C ASP A 90 1.02 19.24 4.37
N GLY A 91 0.13 18.64 3.58
CA GLY A 91 -0.31 19.16 2.28
C GLY A 91 0.60 18.78 1.11
N ARG A 92 1.68 18.02 1.31
CA ARG A 92 2.49 17.51 0.19
C ARG A 92 1.68 16.53 -0.65
N VAL A 93 1.89 16.59 -1.96
CA VAL A 93 1.27 15.72 -2.96
C VAL A 93 2.36 14.87 -3.59
N SER A 94 2.23 13.55 -3.48
CA SER A 94 3.10 12.59 -4.14
C SER A 94 2.31 11.90 -5.24
N LEU A 95 2.91 11.76 -6.41
CA LEU A 95 2.28 11.26 -7.62
C LEU A 95 3.06 10.08 -8.18
N LEU A 96 2.35 9.00 -8.48
CA LEU A 96 2.86 7.86 -9.24
C LEU A 96 1.93 7.61 -10.42
N THR A 97 2.50 7.48 -11.62
CA THR A 97 1.77 7.18 -12.84
C THR A 97 2.34 5.95 -13.52
N GLY A 98 1.53 5.24 -14.29
CA GLY A 98 2.01 4.06 -15.01
C GLY A 98 0.88 3.24 -15.65
N LYS A 99 1.28 2.09 -16.16
CA LYS A 99 0.34 1.06 -16.64
C LYS A 99 0.04 0.09 -15.50
N GLN A 100 -1.12 -0.52 -15.56
CA GLN A 100 -1.44 -1.63 -14.65
C GLN A 100 -0.52 -2.81 -14.96
N GLU A 101 0.22 -3.26 -13.96
CA GLU A 101 1.08 -4.43 -14.05
C GLU A 101 0.66 -5.41 -12.95
N TYR A 102 0.55 -6.69 -13.32
CA TYR A 102 0.26 -7.75 -12.37
C TYR A 102 1.58 -8.30 -11.84
N SER A 103 1.73 -8.27 -10.54
CA SER A 103 2.89 -8.82 -9.86
C SER A 103 2.68 -10.31 -9.59
N ASN A 104 3.64 -11.13 -9.98
CA ASN A 104 3.70 -12.51 -9.51
C ASN A 104 4.30 -12.49 -8.09
N VAL A 105 3.52 -12.94 -7.12
CA VAL A 105 4.03 -13.16 -5.77
C VAL A 105 4.68 -14.54 -5.76
N GLU A 106 6.00 -14.57 -5.86
CA GLU A 106 6.74 -15.74 -5.41
C GLU A 106 6.97 -15.55 -3.91
N GLY A 107 6.46 -16.48 -3.09
CA GLY A 107 6.66 -16.46 -1.63
C GLY A 107 8.14 -16.46 -1.30
N GLY A 108 8.73 -15.27 -1.20
CA GLY A 108 10.13 -15.10 -0.86
C GLY A 108 10.39 -15.58 0.57
N SER A 109 11.40 -16.41 0.77
CA SER A 109 11.85 -16.81 2.09
C SER A 109 12.40 -15.59 2.83
N ILE A 110 12.02 -15.49 4.10
CA ILE A 110 12.55 -14.46 4.99
C ILE A 110 13.95 -14.86 5.39
N GLU A 111 14.86 -13.94 5.21
CA GLU A 111 16.26 -14.13 5.56
C GLU A 111 16.71 -12.98 6.46
N VAL A 112 17.32 -13.34 7.58
CA VAL A 112 17.97 -12.38 8.49
C VAL A 112 19.03 -11.59 7.70
N GLY A 113 19.02 -10.27 7.90
CA GLY A 113 19.93 -9.36 7.20
C GLY A 113 19.32 -8.66 5.98
N LYS A 114 18.26 -9.20 5.37
CA LYS A 114 17.50 -8.52 4.32
C LYS A 114 16.62 -7.41 4.90
N PHE A 115 16.02 -6.61 4.01
CA PHE A 115 15.12 -5.52 4.36
C PHE A 115 13.68 -5.91 4.02
N LEU A 116 12.78 -5.61 4.94
CA LEU A 116 11.35 -5.75 4.77
C LEU A 116 10.70 -4.37 4.75
N THR A 117 9.94 -4.10 3.69
CA THR A 117 9.24 -2.82 3.51
C THR A 117 7.75 -3.06 3.35
N ILE A 118 6.94 -2.48 4.24
CA ILE A 118 5.49 -2.47 4.14
C ILE A 118 5.08 -1.19 3.41
N VAL A 119 4.27 -1.34 2.36
CA VAL A 119 3.85 -0.24 1.51
C VAL A 119 2.35 0.05 1.63
N ASP A 120 1.93 1.20 1.10
CA ASP A 120 0.52 1.57 1.03
C ASP A 120 -0.24 0.59 0.10
N PRO A 121 -1.30 -0.07 0.57
CA PRO A 121 -2.08 -1.00 -0.25
C PRO A 121 -2.75 -0.32 -1.47
N CYS A 122 -2.80 1.02 -1.51
CA CYS A 122 -3.28 1.74 -2.69
C CYS A 122 -2.37 1.54 -3.91
N LEU A 123 -1.09 1.18 -3.73
CA LEU A 123 -0.21 0.76 -4.82
C LEU A 123 -0.74 -0.49 -5.54
N VAL A 124 -1.22 -1.46 -4.77
CA VAL A 124 -1.82 -2.68 -5.31
C VAL A 124 -3.18 -2.38 -5.93
N ALA A 125 -4.03 -1.63 -5.23
CA ALA A 125 -5.37 -1.26 -5.72
C ALA A 125 -5.34 -0.46 -7.03
N SER A 126 -4.31 0.35 -7.24
CA SER A 126 -4.11 1.12 -8.48
C SER A 126 -3.43 0.34 -9.60
N GLY A 127 -2.94 -0.88 -9.33
CA GLY A 127 -2.12 -1.67 -10.26
C GLY A 127 -0.72 -1.10 -10.49
N LEU A 128 -0.25 -0.19 -9.63
CA LEU A 128 1.04 0.50 -9.76
C LEU A 128 2.14 -0.07 -8.84
N ALA A 129 1.90 -1.22 -8.20
CA ALA A 129 2.86 -1.83 -7.29
C ALA A 129 4.21 -2.14 -7.98
N GLU A 130 4.19 -2.69 -9.20
CA GLU A 130 5.42 -2.98 -9.96
C GLU A 130 6.12 -1.71 -10.43
N SER A 131 5.37 -0.74 -10.94
CA SER A 131 5.94 0.56 -11.33
C SER A 131 6.65 1.22 -10.15
N TRP A 132 6.04 1.14 -8.94
CA TRP A 132 6.65 1.62 -7.71
C TRP A 132 7.91 0.82 -7.35
N ARG A 133 7.84 -0.52 -7.36
CA ARG A 133 8.98 -1.39 -7.03
C ARG A 133 10.19 -1.10 -7.93
N ASN A 134 9.96 -0.98 -9.23
CA ASN A 134 11.00 -0.69 -10.21
C ASN A 134 11.64 0.69 -10.00
N SER A 135 10.90 1.65 -9.46
CA SER A 135 11.42 2.99 -9.13
C SER A 135 12.12 3.04 -7.78
N ALA A 136 11.70 2.21 -6.80
CA ALA A 136 12.15 2.26 -5.42
C ALA A 136 13.34 1.34 -5.13
N ALA A 137 13.43 0.19 -5.81
CA ALA A 137 14.45 -0.81 -5.59
C ALA A 137 15.43 -0.88 -6.77
N LYS A 138 16.69 -1.13 -6.49
CA LYS A 138 17.68 -1.40 -7.54
C LYS A 138 17.32 -2.70 -8.28
N GLU A 139 17.61 -2.76 -9.58
CA GLU A 139 17.31 -3.90 -10.43
C GLU A 139 17.78 -5.22 -9.80
N GLY A 140 16.89 -6.21 -9.74
CA GLY A 140 17.20 -7.60 -9.37
C GLY A 140 17.26 -7.92 -7.89
N GLY A 141 17.14 -6.93 -6.98
CA GLY A 141 17.31 -7.14 -5.55
C GLY A 141 16.06 -7.19 -4.69
N SER A 142 14.85 -7.19 -5.27
CA SER A 142 13.59 -7.10 -4.51
C SER A 142 12.49 -8.02 -5.03
N ASN A 143 11.75 -8.64 -4.10
CA ASN A 143 10.62 -9.51 -4.40
C ASN A 143 9.44 -9.19 -3.49
N TRP A 144 8.22 -9.26 -4.04
CA TRP A 144 7.04 -9.19 -3.22
C TRP A 144 6.91 -10.45 -2.35
N MET A 145 6.78 -10.25 -1.06
CA MET A 145 6.46 -11.32 -0.12
C MET A 145 4.95 -11.52 -0.05
N LYS A 146 4.19 -10.42 -0.06
CA LYS A 146 2.73 -10.41 0.04
C LYS A 146 2.19 -9.18 -0.66
N LEU A 147 1.20 -9.35 -1.53
CA LEU A 147 0.48 -8.26 -2.20
C LEU A 147 -0.97 -8.12 -1.72
N THR A 148 -1.49 -9.12 -1.02
CA THR A 148 -2.88 -9.12 -0.53
C THR A 148 -3.01 -8.49 0.85
N GLY A 149 -4.20 -7.93 1.13
CA GLY A 149 -4.52 -7.38 2.44
C GLY A 149 -4.06 -5.93 2.65
N ARG A 150 -4.01 -5.53 3.92
CA ARG A 150 -3.76 -4.13 4.31
C ARG A 150 -2.29 -3.75 4.40
N ARG A 151 -1.37 -4.70 4.23
CA ARG A 151 0.07 -4.51 4.40
C ARG A 151 0.82 -5.29 3.34
N PRO A 152 0.78 -4.84 2.07
CA PRO A 152 1.65 -5.39 1.05
C PRO A 152 3.10 -5.22 1.49
N ALA A 153 3.89 -6.27 1.33
CA ALA A 153 5.26 -6.29 1.82
C ALA A 153 6.25 -6.75 0.75
N LEU A 154 7.34 -6.01 0.66
CA LEU A 154 8.47 -6.26 -0.23
C LEU A 154 9.68 -6.68 0.59
N ILE A 155 10.42 -7.69 0.14
CA ILE A 155 11.75 -8.04 0.64
C ILE A 155 12.79 -7.59 -0.36
N SER A 156 13.86 -6.97 0.12
CA SER A 156 14.97 -6.51 -0.69
C SER A 156 16.33 -6.83 -0.04
N SER A 157 17.37 -6.96 -0.86
CA SER A 157 18.75 -7.14 -0.39
C SER A 157 19.35 -5.86 0.18
N GLU A 158 18.86 -4.71 -0.29
CA GLU A 158 19.29 -3.38 0.16
C GLU A 158 18.10 -2.58 0.68
N ALA A 159 18.38 -1.57 1.49
CA ALA A 159 17.37 -0.63 1.93
C ALA A 159 16.77 0.12 0.73
N ILE A 160 15.46 0.29 0.73
CA ILE A 160 14.79 1.15 -0.24
C ILE A 160 15.23 2.59 0.02
N SER A 161 15.73 3.25 -1.03
CA SER A 161 16.23 4.62 -0.92
C SER A 161 15.13 5.60 -0.50
N VAL A 162 15.41 6.38 0.55
CA VAL A 162 14.44 7.28 1.20
C VAL A 162 14.30 8.63 0.49
N GLU A 163 15.08 8.91 -0.56
CA GLU A 163 15.25 10.28 -1.09
C GLU A 163 14.28 10.70 -2.19
N ASN A 164 13.30 9.86 -2.57
CA ASN A 164 12.39 10.15 -3.68
C ASN A 164 10.92 10.24 -3.23
N GLU A 165 10.07 10.91 -4.01
CA GLU A 165 8.61 10.95 -3.87
C GLU A 165 7.97 9.55 -3.75
N VAL A 166 8.68 8.52 -4.19
CA VAL A 166 8.38 7.10 -4.08
C VAL A 166 8.27 6.62 -2.63
N ASN A 167 8.97 7.27 -1.69
CA ASN A 167 8.94 6.93 -0.26
C ASN A 167 7.66 7.27 0.44
N ASP A 168 6.94 8.23 -0.07
CA ASP A 168 5.66 8.59 0.54
C ASP A 168 4.67 7.42 0.54
N PHE A 169 4.90 6.39 -0.29
CA PHE A 169 4.10 5.16 -0.30
C PHE A 169 4.63 4.07 0.64
N VAL A 170 5.77 4.28 1.31
CA VAL A 170 6.28 3.38 2.34
C VAL A 170 5.57 3.67 3.66
N GLN A 171 5.00 2.64 4.29
CA GLN A 171 4.41 2.74 5.63
C GLN A 171 5.48 2.57 6.71
N ILE A 172 6.34 1.58 6.53
CA ILE A 172 7.48 1.29 7.39
C ILE A 172 8.48 0.42 6.64
N SER A 173 9.77 0.62 6.90
CA SER A 173 10.85 -0.21 6.37
C SER A 173 11.84 -0.53 7.49
N GLY A 174 12.46 -1.71 7.41
CA GLY A 174 13.47 -2.10 8.38
C GLY A 174 14.27 -3.32 7.97
N ARG A 175 15.45 -3.48 8.60
CA ARG A 175 16.30 -4.65 8.42
C ARG A 175 15.78 -5.80 9.28
N ILE A 176 15.61 -6.98 8.70
CA ILE A 176 15.22 -8.19 9.42
C ILE A 176 16.39 -8.63 10.31
N LEU A 177 16.14 -8.70 11.60
CA LEU A 177 17.13 -9.07 12.60
C LEU A 177 16.93 -10.50 13.10
N ASP A 178 15.67 -10.93 13.25
CA ASP A 178 15.32 -12.24 13.76
C ASP A 178 13.91 -12.65 13.31
N THR A 179 13.52 -13.89 13.57
CA THR A 179 12.19 -14.43 13.30
C THR A 179 11.65 -15.16 14.52
N VAL A 180 10.32 -15.08 14.72
CA VAL A 180 9.61 -15.82 15.75
C VAL A 180 8.42 -16.55 15.14
N SER A 181 8.03 -17.66 15.73
CA SER A 181 6.93 -18.50 15.22
C SER A 181 5.57 -17.88 15.46
N GLU A 182 5.40 -17.18 16.59
CA GLU A 182 4.13 -16.65 17.05
C GLU A 182 4.28 -15.31 17.77
N VAL A 183 3.21 -14.50 17.72
CA VAL A 183 3.10 -13.23 18.44
C VAL A 183 1.81 -13.24 19.26
N SER A 184 1.93 -13.63 20.53
CA SER A 184 0.82 -13.76 21.48
C SER A 184 1.25 -13.34 22.88
N PHE A 185 0.35 -13.43 23.86
CA PHE A 185 0.70 -13.24 25.29
C PHE A 185 1.57 -14.38 25.83
N GLU A 186 1.39 -15.57 25.32
CA GLU A 186 2.12 -16.78 25.71
C GLU A 186 3.57 -16.72 25.27
N THR A 187 3.84 -16.13 24.11
CA THR A 187 5.18 -15.98 23.50
C THR A 187 5.82 -14.61 23.77
N LEU A 188 5.22 -13.79 24.64
CA LEU A 188 5.68 -12.43 24.93
C LEU A 188 7.13 -12.35 25.40
N SER A 189 7.56 -13.28 26.26
CA SER A 189 8.94 -13.33 26.78
C SER A 189 9.93 -13.61 25.63
N GLU A 190 9.66 -14.65 24.85
CA GLU A 190 10.47 -15.04 23.70
C GLU A 190 10.61 -13.88 22.69
N LEU A 191 9.48 -13.23 22.34
CA LEU A 191 9.45 -12.11 21.43
C LEU A 191 10.30 -10.92 21.93
N THR A 192 10.17 -10.57 23.20
CA THR A 192 10.87 -9.41 23.76
C THR A 192 12.36 -9.70 24.03
N GLU A 193 12.72 -10.93 24.39
CA GLU A 193 14.11 -11.38 24.51
C GLU A 193 14.81 -11.42 23.15
N ALA A 194 14.15 -11.94 22.12
CA ALA A 194 14.66 -11.95 20.74
C ALA A 194 14.90 -10.52 20.24
N ALA A 195 13.92 -9.62 20.42
CA ALA A 195 14.04 -8.22 20.04
C ALA A 195 15.20 -7.52 20.79
N ASN A 196 15.31 -7.72 22.10
CA ASN A 196 16.41 -7.15 22.91
C ASN A 196 17.77 -7.69 22.50
N SER A 197 17.90 -9.00 22.29
CA SER A 197 19.13 -9.65 21.83
C SER A 197 19.58 -9.14 20.47
N ALA A 198 18.61 -8.78 19.61
CA ALA A 198 18.85 -8.14 18.33
C ALA A 198 19.14 -6.63 18.41
N GLY A 199 19.20 -6.06 19.63
CA GLY A 199 19.52 -4.65 19.88
C GLY A 199 18.34 -3.68 19.70
N VAL A 200 17.10 -4.19 19.64
CA VAL A 200 15.88 -3.36 19.53
C VAL A 200 15.47 -2.91 20.94
N SER A 201 15.26 -1.61 21.14
CA SER A 201 14.86 -1.02 22.42
C SER A 201 13.35 -0.77 22.56
N GLY A 202 12.59 -0.87 21.49
CA GLY A 202 11.14 -0.73 21.48
C GLY A 202 10.53 -1.36 20.26
N LEU A 203 9.47 -2.16 20.42
CA LEU A 203 8.89 -2.99 19.39
C LEU A 203 7.44 -2.62 19.10
N LYS A 204 7.10 -2.34 17.83
CA LYS A 204 5.74 -2.04 17.38
C LYS A 204 5.12 -3.21 16.64
N LEU A 205 3.88 -3.54 16.99
CA LEU A 205 3.09 -4.53 16.27
C LEU A 205 2.63 -3.97 14.92
N ARG A 206 3.01 -4.67 13.84
CA ARG A 206 2.62 -4.40 12.46
C ARG A 206 2.01 -5.64 11.78
N CYS A 207 1.58 -6.62 12.58
CA CYS A 207 0.89 -7.83 12.16
C CYS A 207 -0.63 -7.73 12.36
N GLN A 208 -1.35 -8.66 11.74
CA GLN A 208 -2.80 -8.75 11.86
C GLN A 208 -3.13 -9.48 13.16
N ILE A 209 -3.61 -8.74 14.14
CA ILE A 209 -4.06 -9.23 15.44
C ILE A 209 -5.49 -8.72 15.65
N ASP A 210 -6.28 -9.47 16.39
CA ASP A 210 -7.63 -9.06 16.80
C ASP A 210 -7.59 -7.62 17.36
N PRO A 211 -8.44 -6.71 16.86
CA PRO A 211 -8.47 -5.31 17.30
C PRO A 211 -8.65 -5.11 18.81
N ASP A 212 -9.32 -6.04 19.51
CA ASP A 212 -9.55 -5.99 20.94
C ASP A 212 -8.33 -6.50 21.76
N VAL A 213 -7.49 -7.31 21.14
CA VAL A 213 -6.27 -7.90 21.70
C VAL A 213 -5.06 -7.00 21.44
N GLN A 214 -4.95 -6.44 20.26
CA GLN A 214 -3.77 -5.69 19.80
C GLN A 214 -3.32 -4.57 20.77
N PRO A 215 -4.18 -3.69 21.33
CA PRO A 215 -3.75 -2.64 22.26
C PRO A 215 -3.19 -3.21 23.57
N LYS A 216 -3.79 -4.29 24.06
CA LYS A 216 -3.37 -4.97 25.31
C LYS A 216 -2.00 -5.64 25.11
N LEU A 217 -1.82 -6.36 24.01
CA LEU A 217 -0.57 -7.01 23.67
C LEU A 217 0.54 -5.98 23.42
N GLN A 218 0.27 -4.90 22.67
CA GLN A 218 1.24 -3.81 22.49
C GLN A 218 1.67 -3.20 23.83
N SER A 219 0.72 -2.97 24.76
CA SER A 219 1.01 -2.45 26.08
C SER A 219 1.84 -3.42 26.94
N ALA A 220 1.65 -4.73 26.76
CA ALA A 220 2.44 -5.75 27.43
C ALA A 220 3.87 -5.77 26.87
N ILE A 221 4.03 -5.73 25.54
CA ILE A 221 5.34 -5.61 24.88
C ILE A 221 6.07 -4.35 25.34
N ASP A 222 5.41 -3.17 25.31
CA ASP A 222 6.02 -1.90 25.73
C ASP A 222 6.49 -1.94 27.19
N ARG A 223 5.80 -2.69 28.06
CA ARG A 223 6.17 -2.91 29.46
C ARG A 223 7.36 -3.87 29.61
N ALA A 224 7.32 -5.00 28.90
CA ALA A 224 8.39 -5.97 28.95
C ALA A 224 9.71 -5.40 28.36
N MET A 225 9.65 -4.67 27.26
CA MET A 225 10.81 -4.03 26.66
C MET A 225 11.49 -3.00 27.58
N LYS A 226 10.74 -2.29 28.45
CA LYS A 226 11.29 -1.35 29.45
C LYS A 226 12.20 -2.02 30.47
N GLN A 227 12.08 -3.32 30.71
CA GLN A 227 12.94 -4.06 31.66
C GLN A 227 14.38 -4.18 31.12
N PHE A 228 14.58 -4.08 29.80
CA PHE A 228 15.90 -4.15 29.17
C PHE A 228 16.61 -2.79 29.05
N GLY A 229 15.99 -1.70 29.51
CA GLY A 229 16.57 -0.36 29.50
C GLY A 229 15.63 0.72 28.95
N PRO A 230 16.04 1.98 28.96
CA PRO A 230 15.23 3.06 28.43
C PRO A 230 15.10 2.94 26.91
N ASN A 231 13.88 3.11 26.40
CA ASN A 231 13.62 3.16 24.96
C ASN A 231 14.40 4.32 24.33
N SER A 232 15.48 4.03 23.60
CA SER A 232 16.11 5.01 22.74
C SER A 232 15.31 5.12 21.44
N ASN A 233 15.15 6.34 20.91
CA ASN A 233 14.49 6.52 19.62
C ASN A 233 15.32 5.94 18.45
N GLU A 234 16.59 5.64 18.68
CA GLU A 234 17.53 5.21 17.67
C GLU A 234 17.44 3.71 17.32
N ASN A 235 16.88 2.88 18.22
CA ASN A 235 16.81 1.42 18.05
C ASN A 235 15.38 0.90 18.09
N ARG A 236 14.44 1.59 17.44
CA ARG A 236 13.07 1.11 17.35
C ARG A 236 12.96 -0.01 16.33
N GLY A 237 12.08 -0.96 16.63
CA GLY A 237 11.75 -2.05 15.74
C GLY A 237 10.26 -2.23 15.57
N PHE A 238 9.93 -3.12 14.65
CA PHE A 238 8.58 -3.59 14.46
C PHE A 238 8.57 -5.10 14.20
N VAL A 239 7.47 -5.73 14.54
CA VAL A 239 7.21 -7.13 14.21
C VAL A 239 6.05 -7.21 13.22
N THR A 240 6.21 -8.02 12.19
CA THR A 240 5.21 -8.19 11.14
C THR A 240 5.14 -9.64 10.68
N GLU A 241 4.00 -10.03 10.12
CA GLU A 241 3.82 -11.34 9.50
C GLU A 241 4.85 -11.56 8.40
N ALA A 242 5.35 -12.77 8.34
CA ALA A 242 6.43 -13.10 7.46
C ALA A 242 6.45 -14.62 7.17
N GLY A 243 5.89 -15.04 6.03
CA GLY A 243 5.70 -16.46 5.71
C GLY A 243 4.78 -17.15 6.71
N GLU A 244 5.25 -18.25 7.32
CA GLU A 244 4.51 -19.00 8.36
C GLU A 244 4.74 -18.45 9.78
N GLY A 245 5.55 -17.39 9.94
CA GLY A 245 5.88 -16.80 11.24
C GLY A 245 5.89 -15.27 11.19
N TYR A 246 6.75 -14.67 11.98
CA TYR A 246 6.88 -13.23 12.12
C TYR A 246 8.35 -12.80 12.06
N ALA A 247 8.61 -11.69 11.41
CA ALA A 247 9.94 -11.07 11.38
C ALA A 247 10.02 -9.91 12.40
N ILE A 248 11.12 -9.87 13.14
CA ILE A 248 11.53 -8.74 13.97
C ILE A 248 12.45 -7.88 13.12
N CYS A 249 12.07 -6.62 12.90
CA CYS A 249 12.81 -5.70 12.05
C CYS A 249 13.27 -4.47 12.85
N GLN A 250 14.52 -4.04 12.63
CA GLN A 250 14.99 -2.74 13.10
C GLN A 250 14.50 -1.67 12.11
N GLN A 251 13.73 -0.72 12.61
CA GLN A 251 13.20 0.39 11.81
C GLN A 251 14.34 1.31 11.35
N MET A 252 14.25 1.72 10.11
CA MET A 252 15.16 2.70 9.50
C MET A 252 14.53 4.07 9.46
#